data_4a45aa544eed89e865f4c68cd0d4bd55
#
_entry.id   4a45aa544eed89e865f4c68cd0d4bd55
#
_cell.length_a   1.000
_cell.length_b   1.000
_cell.length_c   1.000
_cell.angle_alpha   90.00
_cell.angle_beta   90.00
_cell.angle_gamma   90.00
#
_symmetry.space_group_name_H-M   'P 1'
#
loop_
_entity.id
_entity.type
_entity.pdbx_description
1 polymer ?
#
loop_
_entity_poly.entity_id
_entity_poly.type
_entity_poly.pdbx_seq_one_letter_code
_entity_poly.pdbx_strand_id
1 'polypeptide(L)'
;MKGCEIAILNSLGMHARAAAKFVNTAGRFAAHIKVVRGEREVDGKSIMGLLLLAAAQGSTIRIMADGHDEDQAIAALCELVRRGFDEFPAEPQGNSCA
;
A
#
# COMPACT_ATOMS: atom_id res chain seq x y z
N MET A 1 -3.75 18.14 -2.37
CA MET A 1 -3.33 16.93 -1.65
C MET A 1 -4.53 16.06 -1.35
N LYS A 2 -4.42 14.80 -1.64
CA LYS A 2 -5.47 13.82 -1.35
C LYS A 2 -4.95 12.79 -0.37
N GLY A 3 -5.85 12.21 0.41
CA GLY A 3 -5.48 11.21 1.40
C GLY A 3 -6.53 10.13 1.52
N CYS A 4 -6.10 8.97 2.01
CA CYS A 4 -6.98 7.82 2.19
C CYS A 4 -6.50 7.04 3.39
N GLU A 5 -7.39 6.76 4.34
CA GLU A 5 -7.08 5.90 5.47
C GLU A 5 -7.60 4.51 5.15
N ILE A 6 -6.75 3.50 5.34
CA ILE A 6 -7.11 2.15 4.96
C ILE A 6 -6.40 1.15 5.86
N ALA A 7 -7.08 0.05 6.17
CA ALA A 7 -6.50 -1.00 7.00
C ALA A 7 -5.71 -1.98 6.15
N ILE A 8 -4.63 -2.51 6.72
CA ILE A 8 -3.84 -3.57 6.12
C ILE A 8 -4.58 -4.88 6.37
N LEU A 9 -4.99 -5.55 5.30
CA LEU A 9 -5.84 -6.74 5.40
C LEU A 9 -5.09 -8.05 5.23
N ASN A 10 -3.97 -8.04 4.50
CA ASN A 10 -3.22 -9.26 4.26
C ASN A 10 -2.48 -9.71 5.51
N SER A 11 -2.35 -11.01 5.69
CA SER A 11 -1.80 -11.57 6.94
C SER A 11 -0.36 -11.17 7.19
N LEU A 12 0.44 -11.02 6.13
CA LEU A 12 1.86 -10.67 6.28
C LEU A 12 2.11 -9.18 6.45
N GLY A 13 1.08 -8.35 6.26
CA GLY A 13 1.25 -6.92 6.38
C GLY A 13 2.15 -6.34 5.30
N MET A 14 2.81 -5.22 5.63
CA MET A 14 3.68 -4.52 4.68
C MET A 14 5.07 -5.15 4.70
N HIS A 15 5.17 -6.37 4.13
CA HIS A 15 6.45 -7.06 4.01
C HIS A 15 7.12 -6.68 2.68
N ALA A 16 8.31 -7.25 2.42
CA ALA A 16 9.11 -6.82 1.28
C ALA A 16 8.37 -6.87 -0.06
N ARG A 17 7.63 -7.96 -0.32
CA ARG A 17 6.91 -8.10 -1.58
C ARG A 17 5.78 -7.09 -1.69
N ALA A 18 5.05 -6.89 -0.59
CA ALA A 18 3.97 -5.92 -0.58
C ALA A 18 4.51 -4.50 -0.77
N ALA A 19 5.62 -4.19 -0.11
CA ALA A 19 6.26 -2.89 -0.26
C ALA A 19 6.72 -2.67 -1.70
N ALA A 20 7.26 -3.71 -2.35
CA ALA A 20 7.68 -3.60 -3.74
C ALA A 20 6.50 -3.32 -4.65
N LYS A 21 5.38 -4.00 -4.44
CA LYS A 21 4.16 -3.75 -5.23
C LYS A 21 3.65 -2.34 -5.03
N PHE A 22 3.69 -1.86 -3.79
CA PHE A 22 3.26 -0.51 -3.47
C PHE A 22 4.14 0.52 -4.21
N VAL A 23 5.46 0.36 -4.11
CA VAL A 23 6.41 1.28 -4.75
C VAL A 23 6.24 1.25 -6.27
N ASN A 24 6.08 0.07 -6.85
CA ASN A 24 5.88 -0.03 -8.30
C ASN A 24 4.62 0.71 -8.74
N THR A 25 3.55 0.58 -7.98
CA THR A 25 2.31 1.28 -8.29
C THR A 25 2.48 2.79 -8.10
N ALA A 26 3.07 3.20 -6.97
CA ALA A 26 3.29 4.62 -6.69
C ALA A 26 4.18 5.26 -7.73
N GLY A 27 5.15 4.51 -8.26
CA GLY A 27 6.08 5.02 -9.25
C GLY A 27 5.46 5.36 -10.59
N ARG A 28 4.24 4.93 -10.83
CA ARG A 28 3.53 5.27 -12.07
C ARG A 28 3.02 6.70 -12.07
N PHE A 29 3.01 7.34 -10.92
CA PHE A 29 2.42 8.67 -10.76
C PHE A 29 3.49 9.70 -10.44
N ALA A 30 3.28 10.92 -10.94
CA ALA A 30 4.18 12.02 -10.66
C ALA A 30 3.97 12.56 -9.25
N ALA A 31 2.79 12.36 -8.68
CA ALA A 31 2.45 12.86 -7.36
C ALA A 31 3.44 12.37 -6.31
N HIS A 32 3.69 13.22 -5.33
CA HIS A 32 4.50 12.85 -4.17
C HIS A 32 3.64 11.98 -3.26
N ILE A 33 4.16 10.82 -2.86
CA ILE A 33 3.38 9.87 -2.07
C ILE A 33 4.00 9.72 -0.69
N LYS A 34 3.19 9.85 0.35
CA LYS A 34 3.58 9.61 1.73
C LYS A 34 2.68 8.56 2.34
N VAL A 35 3.24 7.76 3.24
CA VAL A 35 2.45 6.79 3.99
C VAL A 35 2.71 7.03 5.46
N VAL A 36 1.63 7.12 6.22
CA VAL A 36 1.69 7.47 7.64
C VAL A 36 1.03 6.36 8.45
N ARG A 37 1.67 5.97 9.53
CA ARG A 37 1.11 5.05 10.51
C ARG A 37 1.41 5.60 11.89
N GLY A 38 0.36 6.07 12.58
CA GLY A 38 0.57 6.73 13.86
C GLY A 38 1.41 7.98 13.65
N GLU A 39 2.54 8.02 14.33
CA GLU A 39 3.46 9.16 14.24
C GLU A 39 4.57 8.95 13.22
N ARG A 40 4.59 7.79 12.56
CA ARG A 40 5.62 7.50 11.56
C ARG A 40 5.14 7.93 10.19
N GLU A 41 6.03 8.59 9.47
CA GLU A 41 5.75 9.05 8.12
C GLU A 41 6.90 8.63 7.23
N VAL A 42 6.61 8.00 6.11
CA VAL A 42 7.64 7.49 5.20
C VAL A 42 7.30 7.86 3.77
N ASP A 43 8.31 7.81 2.90
CA ASP A 43 8.14 8.05 1.48
C ASP A 43 7.48 6.81 0.85
N GLY A 44 6.33 7.00 0.20
CA GLY A 44 5.61 5.90 -0.43
C GLY A 44 6.29 5.32 -1.65
N LYS A 45 7.38 5.93 -2.11
CA LYS A 45 8.16 5.41 -3.23
C LYS A 45 9.46 4.80 -2.77
N SER A 46 9.58 4.50 -1.47
CA SER A 46 10.77 3.90 -0.89
C SER A 46 10.40 2.57 -0.24
N ILE A 47 10.96 1.47 -0.76
CA ILE A 47 10.72 0.14 -0.18
C ILE A 47 11.20 0.11 1.26
N MET A 48 12.40 0.64 1.52
CA MET A 48 12.95 0.66 2.87
C MET A 48 12.05 1.46 3.81
N GLY A 49 11.54 2.62 3.36
CA GLY A 49 10.64 3.41 4.17
C GLY A 49 9.39 2.65 4.57
N LEU A 50 8.79 1.94 3.60
CA LEU A 50 7.60 1.17 3.86
C LEU A 50 7.86 0.02 4.82
N LEU A 51 9.03 -0.63 4.72
CA LEU A 51 9.38 -1.68 5.65
C LEU A 51 9.57 -1.13 7.07
N LEU A 52 10.16 0.05 7.19
CA LEU A 52 10.34 0.69 8.49
C LEU A 52 9.03 1.11 9.13
N LEU A 53 7.99 1.28 8.31
CA LEU A 53 6.67 1.60 8.82
C LEU A 53 6.10 0.47 9.66
N ALA A 54 6.50 -0.76 9.37
CA ALA A 54 6.16 -1.96 10.14
C ALA A 54 4.65 -2.17 10.29
N ALA A 55 3.89 -1.87 9.24
CA ALA A 55 2.43 -1.99 9.30
C ALA A 55 2.01 -3.46 9.20
N ALA A 56 1.54 -4.01 10.30
CA ALA A 56 1.09 -5.40 10.35
C ALA A 56 -0.40 -5.48 10.00
N GLN A 57 -0.87 -6.70 9.82
CA GLN A 57 -2.29 -6.94 9.58
C GLN A 57 -3.13 -6.27 10.68
N GLY A 58 -4.16 -5.58 10.26
CA GLY A 58 -5.03 -4.88 11.20
C GLY A 58 -4.61 -3.44 11.47
N SER A 59 -3.38 -3.07 11.09
CA SER A 59 -2.94 -1.68 11.24
C SER A 59 -3.66 -0.79 10.23
N THR A 60 -3.90 0.45 10.63
CA THR A 60 -4.45 1.45 9.73
C THR A 60 -3.32 2.36 9.27
N ILE A 61 -3.24 2.57 7.96
CA ILE A 61 -2.28 3.51 7.39
C ILE A 61 -3.03 4.61 6.67
N ARG A 62 -2.37 5.75 6.53
CA ARG A 62 -2.89 6.85 5.74
C ARG A 62 -1.96 7.04 4.54
N ILE A 63 -2.54 6.99 3.35
CA ILE A 63 -1.79 7.22 2.11
C ILE A 63 -2.13 8.63 1.65
N MET A 64 -1.10 9.43 1.40
CA MET A 64 -1.29 10.82 0.98
C MET A 64 -0.58 11.04 -0.34
N ALA A 65 -1.22 11.76 -1.25
CA ALA A 65 -0.66 12.06 -2.55
C ALA A 65 -0.82 13.54 -2.85
N ASP A 66 0.19 14.15 -3.43
CA ASP A 66 0.19 15.56 -3.76
C ASP A 66 0.82 15.75 -5.14
N GLY A 67 0.01 16.15 -6.10
CA GLY A 67 0.46 16.36 -7.47
C GLY A 67 -0.71 16.35 -8.43
N HIS A 68 -0.41 16.56 -9.72
CA HIS A 68 -1.49 16.69 -10.71
C HIS A 68 -2.28 15.39 -10.91
N ASP A 69 -1.69 14.23 -10.62
CA ASP A 69 -2.35 12.94 -10.75
C ASP A 69 -2.65 12.31 -9.39
N GLU A 70 -2.82 13.16 -8.37
CA GLU A 70 -3.01 12.65 -6.99
C GLU A 70 -4.27 11.81 -6.85
N ASP A 71 -5.35 12.13 -7.56
CA ASP A 71 -6.58 11.36 -7.47
C ASP A 71 -6.40 9.94 -7.99
N GLN A 72 -5.75 9.81 -9.15
CA GLN A 72 -5.48 8.49 -9.72
C GLN A 72 -4.51 7.71 -8.84
N ALA A 73 -3.52 8.40 -8.26
CA ALA A 73 -2.54 7.74 -7.39
C ALA A 73 -3.23 7.16 -6.16
N ILE A 74 -4.07 7.94 -5.50
CA ILE A 74 -4.79 7.46 -4.32
C ILE A 74 -5.70 6.29 -4.67
N ALA A 75 -6.43 6.39 -5.78
CA ALA A 75 -7.33 5.31 -6.18
C ALA A 75 -6.57 4.01 -6.41
N ALA A 76 -5.44 4.07 -7.11
CA ALA A 76 -4.65 2.88 -7.42
C ALA A 76 -4.03 2.27 -6.16
N LEU A 77 -3.49 3.10 -5.27
CA LEU A 77 -2.83 2.61 -4.07
C LEU A 77 -3.84 2.07 -3.07
N CYS A 78 -4.98 2.74 -2.90
CA CYS A 78 -6.01 2.23 -2.01
C CYS A 78 -6.57 0.91 -2.52
N GLU A 79 -6.73 0.77 -3.82
CA GLU A 79 -7.21 -0.48 -4.39
C GLU A 79 -6.21 -1.62 -4.16
N LEU A 80 -4.91 -1.33 -4.33
CA LEU A 80 -3.88 -2.33 -4.09
C LEU A 80 -3.91 -2.84 -2.65
N VAL A 81 -4.03 -1.93 -1.68
CA VAL A 81 -4.09 -2.32 -0.27
C VAL A 81 -5.38 -3.07 0.03
N ARG A 82 -6.50 -2.64 -0.55
CA ARG A 82 -7.79 -3.29 -0.35
C ARG A 82 -7.77 -4.72 -0.85
N ARG A 83 -7.04 -4.98 -1.95
CA ARG A 83 -6.89 -6.33 -2.48
C ARG A 83 -5.89 -7.17 -1.69
N GLY A 84 -5.35 -6.63 -0.59
CA GLY A 84 -4.36 -7.34 0.22
C GLY A 84 -3.08 -7.58 -0.56
N PHE A 85 -2.69 -6.65 -1.43
CA PHE A 85 -1.51 -6.75 -2.28
C PHE A 85 -1.56 -8.00 -3.15
N ASP A 86 -2.78 -8.44 -3.49
CA ASP A 86 -3.03 -9.64 -4.28
C ASP A 86 -2.55 -10.91 -3.59
N GLU A 87 -2.53 -10.92 -2.25
CA GLU A 87 -2.08 -12.05 -1.46
C GLU A 87 -3.21 -12.84 -0.82
N PHE A 88 -4.45 -12.42 -0.99
CA PHE A 88 -5.57 -13.15 -0.41
C PHE A 88 -5.62 -14.55 -1.03
N PRO A 89 -5.77 -15.58 -0.21
CA PRO A 89 -5.83 -16.95 -0.71
C PRO A 89 -7.12 -17.24 -1.43
N ALA A 90 -7.75 -16.35 -1.76
CA ALA A 90 -8.94 -16.57 -2.48
C ALA A 90 -8.78 -17.59 -3.50
N GLU A 91 -8.36 -17.43 -3.04
CA GLU A 91 -8.45 -18.01 -3.62
C GLU A 91 -8.01 -19.04 -3.88
N PRO A 92 -8.13 -19.43 -3.41
CA PRO A 92 -7.77 -20.34 -3.40
C PRO A 92 -7.42 -20.90 -4.19
N GLN A 93 -7.21 -20.63 -4.29
CA GLN A 93 -7.11 -21.13 -4.92
C GLN A 93 -6.74 -21.70 -5.39
N GLY A 94 -6.81 -21.58 -5.18
CA GLY A 94 -6.74 -22.19 -5.49
C GLY A 94 -6.32 -22.75 -5.92
N ASN A 95 -6.59 -22.65 -5.60
CA ASN A 95 -6.49 -23.33 -6.00
C ASN A 95 -6.11 -23.89 -6.53
N SER A 96 -6.19 -23.52 -6.40
CA SER A 96 -6.06 -24.09 -6.77
C SER A 96 -5.62 -24.70 -7.26
N CYS A 97 -5.76 -24.66 -7.22
CA CYS A 97 -5.57 -25.37 -7.51
C CYS A 97 -5.29 -25.87 -7.82
N ALA A 98 -5.47 -25.65 -7.74
CA ALA A 98 -5.45 -26.43 -7.90
C ALA A 98 -5.24 -26.87 -8.12
#